data_aad5ff130ec27358d617b2477f0e1f6c
#
_entry.id   aad5ff130ec27358d617b2477f0e1f6c
#
_cell.length_a   1.000
_cell.length_b   1.000
_cell.length_c   1.000
_cell.angle_alpha   90.00
_cell.angle_beta   90.00
_cell.angle_gamma   90.00
#
_symmetry.space_group_name_H-M   'P 1'
#
loop_
_entity.id
_entity.type
_entity.pdbx_description
1 polymer ?
#
loop_
_entity_poly.entity_id
_entity_poly.type
_entity_poly.pdbx_seq_one_letter_code
_entity_poly.pdbx_strand_id
1 'polypeptide(L)'
;MGDPKYPRRVWRKPKRPLNYELKMEELKTLGTFGLRTKRELWKAHTELSRVRHQARSLLALRQEVRAEKEPILMKSLTRVGLVNDDATLDDVLNLNVDDLLARRFQTLVTKKLGFKTPYQARQAVIHGHVMIGDRKIDIPSYIVTVEEENNIHFTAESKIPGMLEKEKSEPVVEAPAEATEAPAEATEAPAEATE
;
A
#
# COMPACT_ATOMS: atom_id res chain seq x y z
N MET A 1 -36.40 9.55 -13.09
CA MET A 1 -35.02 10.06 -13.15
C MET A 1 -34.08 8.89 -12.90
N GLY A 2 -33.14 8.62 -13.80
CA GLY A 2 -32.14 7.56 -13.61
C GLY A 2 -30.97 8.04 -12.78
N ASP A 3 -30.22 7.10 -12.19
CA ASP A 3 -28.98 7.40 -11.46
C ASP A 3 -27.94 8.06 -12.38
N PRO A 4 -27.07 8.93 -11.82
CA PRO A 4 -26.02 9.57 -12.59
C PRO A 4 -25.08 8.51 -13.20
N LYS A 5 -24.84 8.62 -14.51
CA LYS A 5 -24.00 7.70 -15.28
C LYS A 5 -22.51 7.71 -14.88
N TYR A 6 -22.08 8.72 -14.12
CA TYR A 6 -20.68 8.89 -13.71
C TYR A 6 -20.48 8.39 -12.29
N PRO A 7 -19.43 7.59 -12.01
CA PRO A 7 -19.15 7.15 -10.66
C PRO A 7 -18.83 8.34 -9.76
N ARG A 8 -19.39 8.36 -8.56
CA ARG A 8 -19.08 9.36 -7.55
C ARG A 8 -17.62 9.26 -7.14
N ARG A 9 -17.01 10.40 -6.81
CA ARG A 9 -15.66 10.46 -6.28
C ARG A 9 -15.54 9.67 -4.98
N VAL A 10 -14.74 8.60 -4.98
CA VAL A 10 -14.57 7.67 -3.85
C VAL A 10 -13.50 8.12 -2.86
N TRP A 11 -12.72 9.16 -3.17
CA TRP A 11 -11.59 9.61 -2.38
C TRP A 11 -11.73 11.06 -1.92
N ARG A 12 -11.22 11.37 -0.73
CA ARG A 12 -11.16 12.72 -0.17
C ARG A 12 -9.70 13.18 -0.11
N LYS A 13 -9.47 14.43 -0.47
CA LYS A 13 -8.16 15.08 -0.26
C LYS A 13 -8.00 15.40 1.23
N PRO A 14 -6.76 15.37 1.77
CA PRO A 14 -6.49 15.89 3.10
C PRO A 14 -6.85 17.39 3.18
N LYS A 15 -7.19 17.86 4.38
CA LYS A 15 -7.57 19.27 4.62
C LYS A 15 -6.44 20.24 4.26
N ARG A 16 -5.18 19.85 4.52
CA ARG A 16 -3.97 20.64 4.25
C ARG A 16 -3.01 19.86 3.33
N PRO A 17 -3.26 19.82 2.01
CA PRO A 17 -2.51 18.98 1.08
C PRO A 17 -1.07 19.50 0.83
N LEU A 18 -0.76 20.73 1.24
CA LEU A 18 0.54 21.37 1.06
C LEU A 18 1.41 21.29 2.33
N ASN A 19 0.94 20.65 3.42
CA ASN A 19 1.76 20.41 4.59
C ASN A 19 2.95 19.53 4.19
N TYR A 20 4.16 20.00 4.52
CA TYR A 20 5.42 19.34 4.15
C TYR A 20 5.56 17.96 4.83
N GLU A 21 5.29 17.86 6.13
CA GLU A 21 5.37 16.63 6.90
C GLU A 21 4.44 15.55 6.32
N LEU A 22 3.15 15.90 6.14
CA LEU A 22 2.16 15.01 5.53
C LEU A 22 2.60 14.56 4.12
N LYS A 23 3.18 15.49 3.34
CA LYS A 23 3.67 15.18 1.99
C LYS A 23 4.81 14.16 2.02
N MET A 24 5.73 14.28 2.99
CA MET A 24 6.85 13.35 3.15
C MET A 24 6.38 11.96 3.58
N GLU A 25 5.44 11.89 4.53
CA GLU A 25 4.81 10.63 4.93
C GLU A 25 4.09 9.95 3.75
N GLU A 26 3.27 10.71 3.03
CA GLU A 26 2.59 10.20 1.83
C GLU A 26 3.60 9.70 0.77
N LEU A 27 4.72 10.37 0.55
CA LEU A 27 5.75 9.93 -0.39
C LEU A 27 6.44 8.65 0.07
N LYS A 28 6.71 8.51 1.37
CA LYS A 28 7.27 7.29 1.96
C LYS A 28 6.34 6.11 1.74
N THR A 29 5.05 6.25 2.07
CA THR A 29 4.05 5.18 1.88
C THR A 29 3.84 4.86 0.40
N LEU A 30 3.88 5.85 -0.51
CA LEU A 30 3.82 5.61 -1.95
C LEU A 30 4.98 4.73 -2.43
N GLY A 31 6.21 5.01 -1.96
CA GLY A 31 7.41 4.22 -2.29
C GLY A 31 7.33 2.80 -1.74
N THR A 32 6.98 2.65 -0.46
CA THR A 32 6.92 1.35 0.23
C THR A 32 5.92 0.39 -0.43
N PHE A 33 4.73 0.88 -0.79
CA PHE A 33 3.68 0.06 -1.40
C PHE A 33 3.63 0.13 -2.93
N GLY A 34 4.55 0.85 -3.57
CA GLY A 34 4.60 0.98 -5.03
C GLY A 34 3.36 1.59 -5.64
N LEU A 35 2.76 2.58 -4.98
CA LEU A 35 1.58 3.26 -5.46
C LEU A 35 1.95 4.26 -6.57
N ARG A 36 1.18 4.29 -7.65
CA ARG A 36 1.45 5.20 -8.78
C ARG A 36 1.03 6.64 -8.48
N THR A 37 -0.05 6.82 -7.73
CA THR A 37 -0.63 8.14 -7.47
C THR A 37 -1.08 8.30 -6.03
N LYS A 38 -1.01 9.53 -5.51
CA LYS A 38 -1.58 9.88 -4.20
C LYS A 38 -3.09 9.60 -4.09
N ARG A 39 -3.80 9.54 -5.22
CA ARG A 39 -5.24 9.20 -5.24
C ARG A 39 -5.48 7.77 -4.75
N GLU A 40 -4.58 6.83 -5.01
CA GLU A 40 -4.68 5.45 -4.51
C GLU A 40 -4.56 5.43 -2.98
N LEU A 41 -3.61 6.19 -2.42
CA LEU A 41 -3.45 6.36 -0.99
C LEU A 41 -4.69 7.02 -0.36
N TRP A 42 -5.20 8.09 -0.95
CA TRP A 42 -6.40 8.77 -0.44
C TRP A 42 -7.68 7.93 -0.54
N LYS A 43 -7.75 6.98 -1.49
CA LYS A 43 -8.81 5.96 -1.51
C LYS A 43 -8.72 5.06 -0.28
N ALA A 44 -7.52 4.54 0.03
CA ALA A 44 -7.30 3.71 1.21
C ALA A 44 -7.64 4.46 2.51
N HIS A 45 -7.21 5.70 2.66
CA HIS A 45 -7.60 6.56 3.78
C HIS A 45 -9.10 6.75 3.92
N THR A 46 -9.80 6.96 2.79
CA THR A 46 -11.25 7.14 2.80
C THR A 46 -11.98 5.85 3.17
N GLU A 47 -11.51 4.72 2.68
CA GLU A 47 -12.03 3.40 3.02
C GLU A 47 -11.87 3.10 4.51
N LEU A 48 -10.67 3.29 5.05
CA LEU A 48 -10.40 3.14 6.47
C LEU A 48 -11.27 4.08 7.33
N SER A 49 -11.42 5.34 6.90
CA SER A 49 -12.29 6.30 7.57
C SER A 49 -13.75 5.82 7.59
N ARG A 50 -14.22 5.17 6.51
CA ARG A 50 -15.54 4.57 6.43
C ARG A 50 -15.70 3.42 7.42
N VAL A 51 -14.74 2.51 7.47
CA VAL A 51 -14.73 1.37 8.41
C VAL A 51 -14.74 1.86 9.86
N ARG A 52 -13.85 2.78 10.22
CA ARG A 52 -13.80 3.38 11.55
C ARG A 52 -15.09 4.13 11.90
N HIS A 53 -15.74 4.78 10.93
CA HIS A 53 -17.03 5.44 11.17
C HIS A 53 -18.13 4.42 11.46
N GLN A 54 -18.16 3.29 10.75
CA GLN A 54 -19.09 2.19 11.05
C GLN A 54 -18.85 1.62 12.44
N ALA A 55 -17.62 1.36 12.85
CA ALA A 55 -17.29 0.88 14.20
C ALA A 55 -17.76 1.86 15.27
N ARG A 56 -17.47 3.18 15.13
CA ARG A 56 -17.97 4.20 16.07
C ARG A 56 -19.48 4.28 16.12
N SER A 57 -20.17 4.13 15.00
CA SER A 57 -21.63 4.13 14.99
C SER A 57 -22.21 2.93 15.71
N LEU A 58 -21.56 1.76 15.63
CA LEU A 58 -21.96 0.56 16.36
C LEU A 58 -21.75 0.71 17.87
N LEU A 59 -20.64 1.32 18.30
CA LEU A 59 -20.37 1.62 19.71
C LEU A 59 -21.44 2.52 20.34
N ALA A 60 -22.04 3.42 19.56
CA ALA A 60 -23.09 4.33 20.03
C ALA A 60 -24.49 3.69 20.08
N LEU A 61 -24.69 2.49 19.52
CA LEU A 61 -25.98 1.81 19.51
C LEU A 61 -26.26 1.06 20.83
N ARG A 62 -27.54 0.75 21.05
CA ARG A 62 -27.94 -0.12 22.14
C ARG A 62 -27.35 -1.51 21.98
N GLN A 63 -27.08 -2.18 23.09
CA GLN A 63 -26.39 -3.46 23.13
C GLN A 63 -27.08 -4.56 22.29
N GLU A 64 -28.41 -4.60 22.28
CA GLU A 64 -29.18 -5.57 21.49
C GLU A 64 -28.90 -5.42 19.97
N VAL A 65 -29.02 -4.20 19.46
CA VAL A 65 -28.78 -3.90 18.02
C VAL A 65 -27.32 -4.03 17.67
N ARG A 66 -26.43 -3.73 18.60
CA ARG A 66 -24.98 -3.90 18.45
C ARG A 66 -24.65 -5.38 18.28
N ALA A 67 -25.18 -6.27 19.12
CA ALA A 67 -24.95 -7.71 19.07
C ALA A 67 -25.34 -8.34 17.72
N GLU A 68 -26.34 -7.77 17.03
CA GLU A 68 -26.74 -8.23 15.69
C GLU A 68 -25.82 -7.72 14.58
N LYS A 69 -25.37 -6.47 14.65
CA LYS A 69 -24.64 -5.79 13.56
C LYS A 69 -23.12 -5.92 13.66
N GLU A 70 -22.57 -6.01 14.85
CA GLU A 70 -21.14 -6.15 15.12
C GLU A 70 -20.54 -7.39 14.42
N PRO A 71 -21.15 -8.59 14.51
CA PRO A 71 -20.62 -9.77 13.84
C PRO A 71 -20.56 -9.64 12.33
N ILE A 72 -21.48 -8.89 11.72
CA ILE A 72 -21.49 -8.68 10.26
C ILE A 72 -20.29 -7.86 9.83
N LEU A 73 -19.99 -6.77 10.56
CA LEU A 73 -18.80 -5.94 10.30
C LEU A 73 -17.53 -6.75 10.53
N MET A 74 -17.40 -7.41 11.68
CA MET A 74 -16.22 -8.20 12.03
C MET A 74 -15.97 -9.29 11.00
N LYS A 75 -16.98 -10.07 10.61
CA LYS A 75 -16.88 -11.10 9.58
C LYS A 75 -16.38 -10.58 8.23
N SER A 76 -16.81 -9.37 7.84
CA SER A 76 -16.33 -8.74 6.61
C SER A 76 -14.86 -8.33 6.69
N LEU A 77 -14.38 -7.87 7.85
CA LEU A 77 -13.00 -7.46 8.08
C LEU A 77 -12.06 -8.65 8.25
N THR A 78 -12.48 -9.71 8.95
CA THR A 78 -11.75 -10.97 9.06
C THR A 78 -11.59 -11.65 7.70
N ARG A 79 -12.63 -11.66 6.87
CA ARG A 79 -12.55 -12.21 5.52
C ARG A 79 -11.47 -11.53 4.68
N VAL A 80 -11.29 -10.21 4.85
CA VAL A 80 -10.21 -9.46 4.19
C VAL A 80 -8.86 -9.68 4.88
N GLY A 81 -8.85 -10.16 6.14
CA GLY A 81 -7.64 -10.36 6.94
C GLY A 81 -7.08 -9.06 7.50
N LEU A 82 -7.93 -8.07 7.78
CA LEU A 82 -7.56 -6.83 8.47
C LEU A 82 -7.57 -7.00 9.98
N VAL A 83 -8.39 -7.93 10.47
CA VAL A 83 -8.63 -8.16 11.89
C VAL A 83 -8.70 -9.66 12.12
N ASN A 84 -8.29 -10.13 13.29
CA ASN A 84 -8.40 -11.53 13.71
C ASN A 84 -9.83 -11.86 14.17
N ASP A 85 -10.15 -13.15 14.28
CA ASP A 85 -11.49 -13.60 14.70
C ASP A 85 -11.88 -13.15 16.11
N ASP A 86 -10.90 -13.06 17.04
CA ASP A 86 -11.11 -12.67 18.44
C ASP A 86 -11.03 -11.15 18.68
N ALA A 87 -10.94 -10.34 17.61
CA ALA A 87 -10.75 -8.91 17.75
C ALA A 87 -12.03 -8.17 18.13
N THR A 88 -11.86 -7.02 18.75
CA THR A 88 -12.93 -6.13 19.22
C THR A 88 -13.13 -4.94 18.28
N LEU A 89 -14.22 -4.18 18.49
CA LEU A 89 -14.44 -2.92 17.75
C LEU A 89 -13.33 -1.88 18.01
N ASP A 90 -12.66 -1.94 19.16
CA ASP A 90 -11.56 -1.03 19.49
C ASP A 90 -10.32 -1.33 18.62
N ASP A 91 -10.07 -2.60 18.30
CA ASP A 91 -9.01 -3.00 17.36
C ASP A 91 -9.28 -2.47 15.96
N VAL A 92 -10.54 -2.44 15.54
CA VAL A 92 -10.95 -1.83 14.27
C VAL A 92 -10.66 -0.31 14.23
N LEU A 93 -10.78 0.37 15.37
CA LEU A 93 -10.44 1.80 15.46
C LEU A 93 -8.93 2.05 15.37
N ASN A 94 -8.11 1.09 15.81
CA ASN A 94 -6.65 1.16 15.79
C ASN A 94 -6.02 0.80 14.44
N LEU A 95 -6.77 0.22 13.48
CA LEU A 95 -6.27 -0.14 12.15
C LEU A 95 -5.58 1.03 11.47
N ASN A 96 -4.42 0.80 10.88
CA ASN A 96 -3.67 1.76 10.09
C ASN A 96 -3.94 1.63 8.58
N VAL A 97 -3.55 2.65 7.83
CA VAL A 97 -3.67 2.62 6.36
C VAL A 97 -2.75 1.58 5.75
N ASP A 98 -1.62 1.36 6.38
CA ASP A 98 -0.61 0.39 5.95
C ASP A 98 -1.15 -1.04 6.01
N ASP A 99 -2.00 -1.38 7.00
CA ASP A 99 -2.65 -2.68 7.11
C ASP A 99 -3.56 -2.94 5.91
N LEU A 100 -4.33 -1.93 5.50
CA LEU A 100 -5.21 -2.02 4.34
C LEU A 100 -4.40 -2.09 3.02
N LEU A 101 -3.30 -1.34 2.92
CA LEU A 101 -2.41 -1.40 1.76
C LEU A 101 -1.64 -2.73 1.67
N ALA A 102 -1.36 -3.37 2.81
CA ALA A 102 -0.74 -4.68 2.86
C ALA A 102 -1.63 -5.78 2.25
N ARG A 103 -2.96 -5.62 2.31
CA ARG A 103 -3.94 -6.57 1.74
C ARG A 103 -4.20 -6.39 0.25
N ARG A 104 -3.57 -5.39 -0.40
CA ARG A 104 -3.68 -5.20 -1.85
C ARG A 104 -2.95 -6.31 -2.60
N PHE A 105 -3.54 -6.74 -3.71
CA PHE A 105 -3.02 -7.79 -4.56
C PHE A 105 -1.56 -7.53 -4.98
N GLN A 106 -1.24 -6.31 -5.40
CA GLN A 106 0.12 -5.92 -5.72
C GLN A 106 1.11 -6.19 -4.57
N THR A 107 0.74 -5.84 -3.34
CA THR A 107 1.60 -5.99 -2.16
C THR A 107 1.80 -7.47 -1.80
N LEU A 108 0.71 -8.26 -1.85
CA LEU A 108 0.78 -9.71 -1.61
C LEU A 108 1.59 -10.44 -2.67
N VAL A 109 1.43 -10.07 -3.94
CA VAL A 109 2.25 -10.59 -5.05
C VAL A 109 3.72 -10.29 -4.82
N THR A 110 4.06 -9.06 -4.40
CA THR A 110 5.46 -8.71 -4.08
C THR A 110 6.03 -9.62 -3.01
N LYS A 111 5.28 -9.85 -1.92
CA LYS A 111 5.74 -10.64 -0.78
C LYS A 111 5.80 -12.15 -1.10
N LYS A 112 4.74 -12.70 -1.72
CA LYS A 112 4.63 -14.16 -1.95
C LYS A 112 5.48 -14.65 -3.11
N LEU A 113 5.48 -13.92 -4.21
CA LEU A 113 6.23 -14.32 -5.41
C LEU A 113 7.67 -13.81 -5.40
N GLY A 114 8.05 -13.02 -4.40
CA GLY A 114 9.43 -12.60 -4.17
C GLY A 114 9.98 -11.60 -5.19
N PHE A 115 9.15 -10.69 -5.66
CA PHE A 115 9.61 -9.60 -6.51
C PHE A 115 10.53 -8.64 -5.74
N LYS A 116 11.60 -8.18 -6.39
CA LYS A 116 12.57 -7.24 -5.81
C LYS A 116 11.94 -5.89 -5.46
N THR A 117 11.01 -5.42 -6.28
CA THR A 117 10.34 -4.14 -6.08
C THR A 117 8.82 -4.24 -6.27
N PRO A 118 8.03 -3.44 -5.53
CA PRO A 118 6.58 -3.39 -5.71
C PRO A 118 6.15 -2.95 -7.12
N TYR A 119 7.00 -2.20 -7.82
CA TYR A 119 6.72 -1.74 -9.18
C TYR A 119 6.85 -2.87 -10.20
N GLN A 120 7.82 -3.79 -10.03
CA GLN A 120 7.92 -5.01 -10.85
C GLN A 120 6.69 -5.89 -10.67
N ALA A 121 6.26 -6.10 -9.42
CA ALA A 121 5.03 -6.84 -9.13
C ALA A 121 3.80 -6.19 -9.79
N ARG A 122 3.69 -4.86 -9.72
CA ARG A 122 2.61 -4.12 -10.39
C ARG A 122 2.61 -4.36 -11.90
N GLN A 123 3.78 -4.33 -12.52
CA GLN A 123 3.91 -4.59 -13.96
C GLN A 123 3.49 -6.02 -14.29
N ALA A 124 3.94 -7.01 -13.53
CA ALA A 124 3.55 -8.40 -13.70
C ALA A 124 2.03 -8.60 -13.60
N VAL A 125 1.38 -7.94 -12.63
CA VAL A 125 -0.07 -7.98 -12.46
C VAL A 125 -0.80 -7.36 -13.66
N ILE A 126 -0.41 -6.15 -14.08
CA ILE A 126 -1.08 -5.44 -15.21
C ILE A 126 -0.93 -6.21 -16.52
N HIS A 127 0.22 -6.85 -16.74
CA HIS A 127 0.45 -7.69 -17.91
C HIS A 127 -0.18 -9.10 -17.80
N GLY A 128 -0.82 -9.40 -16.66
CA GLY A 128 -1.56 -10.63 -16.46
C GLY A 128 -0.70 -11.88 -16.32
N HIS A 129 0.49 -11.75 -15.74
CA HIS A 129 1.38 -12.87 -15.44
C HIS A 129 1.04 -13.57 -14.12
N VAL A 130 0.08 -13.05 -13.36
CA VAL A 130 -0.33 -13.56 -12.05
C VAL A 130 -1.80 -13.93 -12.04
N MET A 131 -2.12 -15.05 -11.40
CA MET A 131 -3.47 -15.58 -11.23
C MET A 131 -3.80 -15.79 -9.76
N ILE A 132 -5.10 -15.78 -9.46
CA ILE A 132 -5.63 -16.27 -8.18
C ILE A 132 -6.52 -17.46 -8.49
N GLY A 133 -6.07 -18.68 -8.13
CA GLY A 133 -6.72 -19.91 -8.59
C GLY A 133 -6.80 -19.93 -10.11
N ASP A 134 -7.99 -20.09 -10.66
CA ASP A 134 -8.20 -20.15 -12.11
C ASP A 134 -8.44 -18.78 -12.76
N ARG A 135 -8.46 -17.70 -11.97
CA ARG A 135 -8.78 -16.36 -12.48
C ARG A 135 -7.53 -15.50 -12.66
N LYS A 136 -7.35 -14.99 -13.86
CA LYS A 136 -6.36 -13.97 -14.19
C LYS A 136 -6.84 -12.60 -13.70
N ILE A 137 -6.06 -11.94 -12.86
CA ILE A 137 -6.39 -10.63 -12.29
C ILE A 137 -5.34 -9.62 -12.73
N ASP A 138 -5.78 -8.57 -13.42
CA ASP A 138 -4.97 -7.47 -13.96
C ASP A 138 -5.08 -6.17 -13.14
N ILE A 139 -5.87 -6.19 -12.05
CA ILE A 139 -6.14 -5.02 -11.21
C ILE A 139 -5.23 -5.01 -9.98
N PRO A 140 -4.18 -4.15 -9.92
CA PRO A 140 -3.24 -4.09 -8.79
C PRO A 140 -3.89 -3.64 -7.47
N SER A 141 -5.01 -2.92 -7.54
CA SER A 141 -5.74 -2.42 -6.37
C SER A 141 -6.77 -3.39 -5.79
N TYR A 142 -6.87 -4.58 -6.34
CA TYR A 142 -7.75 -5.62 -5.82
C TYR A 142 -7.37 -5.95 -4.37
N ILE A 143 -8.36 -6.07 -3.49
CA ILE A 143 -8.17 -6.47 -2.09
C ILE A 143 -8.41 -7.97 -2.03
N VAL A 144 -7.36 -8.70 -1.66
CA VAL A 144 -7.38 -10.17 -1.63
C VAL A 144 -7.96 -10.65 -0.31
N THR A 145 -8.85 -11.63 -0.37
CA THR A 145 -9.37 -12.31 0.81
C THR A 145 -8.33 -13.29 1.38
N VAL A 146 -8.49 -13.69 2.64
CA VAL A 146 -7.59 -14.66 3.30
C VAL A 146 -7.59 -16.00 2.56
N GLU A 147 -8.76 -16.44 2.07
CA GLU A 147 -8.92 -17.68 1.31
C GLU A 147 -8.17 -17.63 -0.04
N GLU A 148 -8.27 -16.51 -0.74
CA GLU A 148 -7.64 -16.30 -2.04
C GLU A 148 -6.11 -16.13 -1.94
N GLU A 149 -5.63 -15.69 -0.79
CA GLU A 149 -4.22 -15.42 -0.58
C GLU A 149 -3.33 -16.63 -0.86
N ASN A 150 -3.75 -17.84 -0.48
CA ASN A 150 -2.97 -19.05 -0.66
C ASN A 150 -2.93 -19.54 -2.12
N ASN A 151 -3.86 -19.07 -2.94
CA ASN A 151 -4.02 -19.49 -4.33
C ASN A 151 -3.35 -18.53 -5.32
N ILE A 152 -2.46 -17.65 -4.87
CA ILE A 152 -1.71 -16.73 -5.74
C ILE A 152 -0.53 -17.46 -6.38
N HIS A 153 -0.50 -17.52 -7.71
CA HIS A 153 0.57 -18.15 -8.48
C HIS A 153 0.80 -17.46 -9.83
N PHE A 154 1.89 -17.82 -10.49
CA PHE A 154 2.15 -17.34 -11.84
C PHE A 154 1.31 -18.09 -12.87
N THR A 155 0.97 -17.41 -13.96
CA THR A 155 0.38 -18.03 -15.15
C THR A 155 1.37 -19.02 -15.77
N ALA A 156 0.91 -20.16 -16.27
CA ALA A 156 1.75 -21.19 -16.89
C ALA A 156 2.60 -20.67 -18.07
N GLU A 157 2.08 -19.66 -18.78
CA GLU A 157 2.75 -19.03 -19.92
C GLU A 157 3.79 -17.97 -19.51
N SER A 158 3.91 -17.67 -18.21
CA SER A 158 4.79 -16.60 -17.74
C SER A 158 6.25 -16.99 -17.74
N LYS A 159 7.09 -16.15 -18.34
CA LYS A 159 8.57 -16.29 -18.31
C LYS A 159 9.20 -15.62 -17.08
N ILE A 160 8.41 -14.94 -16.25
CA ILE A 160 8.88 -14.16 -15.09
C ILE A 160 9.54 -15.04 -14.03
N PRO A 161 9.06 -16.25 -13.66
CA PRO A 161 9.72 -17.07 -12.67
C PRO A 161 11.20 -17.33 -12.96
N GLY A 162 11.52 -17.69 -14.22
CA GLY A 162 12.90 -17.91 -14.63
C GLY A 162 13.78 -16.65 -14.65
N MET A 163 13.18 -15.45 -14.79
CA MET A 163 13.91 -14.18 -14.65
C MET A 163 14.19 -13.86 -13.18
N LEU A 164 13.22 -14.08 -12.29
CA LEU A 164 13.38 -13.85 -10.85
C LEU A 164 14.43 -14.79 -10.23
N GLU A 165 14.52 -16.01 -10.70
CA GLU A 165 15.55 -16.95 -10.24
C GLU A 165 16.95 -16.49 -10.66
N LYS A 166 17.11 -15.96 -11.89
CA LYS A 166 18.38 -15.38 -12.37
C LYS A 166 18.76 -14.14 -11.59
N GLU A 167 17.81 -13.21 -11.33
CA GLU A 167 18.06 -12.01 -10.53
C GLU A 167 18.43 -12.32 -9.06
N LYS A 168 17.98 -13.46 -8.51
CA LYS A 168 18.38 -13.92 -7.18
C LYS A 168 19.76 -14.55 -7.15
N SER A 169 20.20 -15.14 -8.26
CA SER A 169 21.51 -15.80 -8.38
C SER A 169 22.64 -14.84 -8.71
N GLU A 170 22.36 -13.65 -9.26
CA GLU A 170 23.36 -12.62 -9.50
C GLU A 170 23.64 -11.86 -8.19
N PRO A 171 24.90 -11.89 -7.66
CA PRO A 171 25.26 -11.08 -6.51
C PRO A 171 25.12 -9.61 -6.87
N VAL A 172 24.48 -8.84 -5.98
CA VAL A 172 24.44 -7.38 -6.08
C VAL A 172 25.87 -6.87 -6.11
N VAL A 173 26.34 -6.47 -7.28
CA VAL A 173 27.56 -5.70 -7.42
C VAL A 173 27.27 -4.33 -6.81
N GLU A 174 27.69 -4.14 -5.58
CA GLU A 174 27.71 -2.82 -4.95
C GLU A 174 28.50 -1.89 -5.86
N ALA A 175 27.82 -0.88 -6.42
CA ALA A 175 28.47 0.20 -7.12
C ALA A 175 29.46 0.86 -6.14
N PRO A 176 30.75 1.03 -6.49
CA PRO A 176 31.69 1.72 -5.62
C PRO A 176 31.19 3.14 -5.41
N ALA A 177 31.04 3.52 -4.13
CA ALA A 177 30.83 4.88 -3.73
C ALA A 177 32.07 5.68 -4.15
N GLU A 178 32.00 6.39 -5.26
CA GLU A 178 32.97 7.39 -5.64
C GLU A 178 32.92 8.52 -4.59
N ALA A 179 33.87 8.44 -3.67
CA ALA A 179 34.18 9.52 -2.76
C ALA A 179 34.68 10.70 -3.59
N THR A 180 33.82 11.68 -3.82
CA THR A 180 34.25 12.98 -4.34
C THR A 180 34.87 13.75 -3.19
N GLU A 181 36.19 13.59 -3.01
CA GLU A 181 37.00 14.53 -2.22
C GLU A 181 36.99 15.88 -2.93
N ALA A 182 36.33 16.85 -2.31
CA ALA A 182 36.48 18.24 -2.68
C ALA A 182 37.84 18.77 -2.12
N PRO A 183 38.72 19.35 -2.93
CA PRO A 183 39.91 19.99 -2.41
C PRO A 183 39.55 21.29 -1.68
N ALA A 184 39.91 21.35 -0.43
CA ALA A 184 39.92 22.59 0.36
C ALA A 184 41.03 23.49 -0.18
N GLU A 185 40.71 24.52 -0.91
CA GLU A 185 41.62 25.62 -1.23
C GLU A 185 41.43 26.72 -0.23
N ALA A 186 42.41 26.81 0.67
CA ALA A 186 42.61 27.92 1.59
C ALA A 186 43.03 29.15 0.79
N THR A 187 42.28 30.23 0.86
CA THR A 187 42.76 31.53 0.44
C THR A 187 42.78 32.45 1.65
N GLU A 188 44.01 32.69 2.09
CA GLU A 188 44.35 33.69 3.11
C GLU A 188 43.90 35.10 2.69
N ALA A 189 43.32 35.79 3.65
CA ALA A 189 43.10 37.23 3.56
C ALA A 189 44.37 37.97 4.02
N PRO A 190 44.83 39.00 3.31
CA PRO A 190 45.70 40.00 3.93
C PRO A 190 44.89 41.14 4.53
N ALA A 191 45.14 41.41 5.79
CA ALA A 191 44.79 42.63 6.43
C ALA A 191 45.68 43.76 5.89
N GLU A 192 45.11 44.89 5.54
CA GLU A 192 45.78 46.16 5.57
C GLU A 192 44.86 47.28 6.05
N ALA A 193 45.39 47.96 6.98
CA ALA A 193 44.86 49.09 7.72
C ALA A 193 45.03 50.43 6.96
N THR A 194 44.49 51.47 7.57
CA THR A 194 44.65 52.94 7.32
C THR A 194 43.60 53.48 6.33
N GLU A 195 42.83 54.43 6.67
CA GLU A 195 42.84 55.67 7.46
C GLU A 195 41.41 56.06 7.89
#